data_c54645d268e5032cb1a026809ec23bd0
#
_entry.id   c54645d268e5032cb1a026809ec23bd0
#
_cell.length_a   1.000
_cell.length_b   1.000
_cell.length_c   1.000
_cell.angle_alpha   90.00
_cell.angle_beta   90.00
_cell.angle_gamma   90.00
#
_symmetry.space_group_name_H-M   'P 1'
#
loop_
_entity.id
_entity.type
_entity.pdbx_description
1 polymer ?
#
loop_
_entity_poly.entity_id
_entity_poly.type
_entity_poly.pdbx_seq_one_letter_code
_entity_poly.pdbx_strand_id
1 'polypeptide(L)'
;MFKDKINVQAIGTLKISDKETGTVLVDKRNAIHPGNMAYIMASALGGKPTSVNSSGSSPYINWMAFGNGGSSSTTTISYRSPRVFTTYDGLPITSSNSTLYSKTYQQEVVSTVYAPGEDMGGGNLVPENTSKVNFKVEMSHSEYEAMQQLSDPSITTPATDSSTDTTSVTAFTFDEIGLLAGVSTPTGMDETKTLMVTHVTFHPVLLSANRTIVVDYTITVQLS
;
A
#
# COMPACT_ATOMS: atom_id res chain seq x y z
N MET A 1 -34.93 -13.33 20.45
CA MET A 1 -33.55 -12.85 20.34
C MET A 1 -33.38 -12.27 18.94
N PHE A 2 -33.44 -10.93 18.79
CA PHE A 2 -33.23 -10.29 17.51
C PHE A 2 -31.75 -10.45 17.16
N LYS A 3 -31.46 -11.04 16.00
CA LYS A 3 -30.11 -11.10 15.44
C LYS A 3 -30.03 -10.02 14.36
N ASP A 4 -29.65 -8.82 14.76
CA ASP A 4 -29.27 -7.81 13.80
C ASP A 4 -27.94 -8.21 13.20
N LYS A 5 -27.94 -8.52 11.90
CA LYS A 5 -26.75 -8.89 11.15
C LYS A 5 -26.44 -7.75 10.20
N ILE A 6 -25.37 -7.02 10.46
CA ILE A 6 -24.83 -6.04 9.55
C ILE A 6 -23.68 -6.72 8.77
N ASN A 7 -23.74 -6.67 7.46
CA ASN A 7 -22.63 -7.10 6.62
C ASN A 7 -21.72 -5.89 6.35
N VAL A 8 -20.43 -6.10 6.55
CA VAL A 8 -19.40 -5.08 6.26
C VAL A 8 -18.62 -5.57 5.04
N GLN A 9 -18.58 -4.73 4.01
CA GLN A 9 -17.77 -4.96 2.82
C GLN A 9 -16.68 -3.90 2.73
N ALA A 10 -15.43 -4.32 2.55
CA ALA A 10 -14.31 -3.44 2.24
C ALA A 10 -13.87 -3.67 0.79
N ILE A 11 -13.77 -2.60 0.02
CA ILE A 11 -13.34 -2.63 -1.39
C ILE A 11 -12.18 -1.66 -1.53
N GLY A 12 -11.07 -2.13 -2.08
CA GLY A 12 -9.93 -1.30 -2.37
C GLY A 12 -9.75 -1.05 -3.86
N THR A 13 -9.34 0.16 -4.19
CA THR A 13 -8.96 0.57 -5.55
C THR A 13 -7.65 1.32 -5.53
N LEU A 14 -6.79 1.02 -6.49
CA LEU A 14 -5.51 1.67 -6.71
C LEU A 14 -5.56 2.42 -8.03
N LYS A 15 -5.19 3.70 -7.99
CA LYS A 15 -4.94 4.50 -9.19
C LYS A 15 -3.53 5.09 -9.10
N ILE A 16 -2.75 4.90 -10.16
CA ILE A 16 -1.42 5.49 -10.30
C ILE A 16 -1.46 6.40 -11.52
N SER A 17 -1.04 7.64 -11.36
CA SER A 17 -1.04 8.62 -12.44
C SER A 17 0.26 9.42 -12.46
N ASP A 18 0.60 9.88 -13.63
CA ASP A 18 1.64 10.86 -13.84
C ASP A 18 1.11 12.25 -13.42
N LYS A 19 1.84 12.95 -12.56
CA LYS A 19 1.39 14.22 -11.97
C LYS A 19 1.31 15.35 -13.01
N GLU A 20 2.28 15.39 -13.89
CA GLU A 20 2.42 16.48 -14.89
C GLU A 20 1.41 16.34 -16.02
N THR A 21 1.20 15.12 -16.50
CA THR A 21 0.32 14.87 -17.65
C THR A 21 -1.10 14.45 -17.26
N GLY A 22 -1.30 14.01 -16.01
CA GLY A 22 -2.55 13.40 -15.56
C GLY A 22 -2.84 12.02 -16.16
N THR A 23 -1.88 11.45 -16.91
CA THR A 23 -2.05 10.15 -17.55
C THR A 23 -2.16 9.06 -16.50
N VAL A 24 -3.22 8.25 -16.58
CA VAL A 24 -3.41 7.08 -15.71
C VAL A 24 -2.53 5.94 -16.20
N LEU A 25 -1.67 5.44 -15.34
CA LEU A 25 -0.73 4.35 -15.62
C LEU A 25 -1.27 3.02 -15.13
N VAL A 26 -1.95 3.03 -13.97
CA VAL A 26 -2.58 1.86 -13.36
C VAL A 26 -3.93 2.29 -12.80
N ASP A 27 -4.95 1.46 -13.05
CA ASP A 27 -6.27 1.55 -12.42
C ASP A 27 -6.73 0.12 -12.15
N LYS A 28 -6.70 -0.28 -10.88
CA LYS A 28 -6.99 -1.67 -10.48
C LYS A 28 -7.74 -1.76 -9.15
N ARG A 29 -8.57 -2.80 -9.03
CA ARG A 29 -8.99 -3.29 -7.72
C ARG A 29 -7.82 -3.97 -7.04
N ASN A 30 -7.71 -3.80 -5.72
CA ASN A 30 -6.71 -4.47 -4.91
C ASN A 30 -7.31 -5.68 -4.19
N ALA A 31 -6.41 -6.51 -3.69
CA ALA A 31 -6.75 -7.53 -2.72
C ALA A 31 -6.52 -6.99 -1.30
N ILE A 32 -7.51 -7.19 -0.42
CA ILE A 32 -7.47 -6.81 0.99
C ILE A 32 -7.24 -8.06 1.83
N HIS A 33 -6.32 -7.98 2.78
CA HIS A 33 -6.08 -9.04 3.76
C HIS A 33 -7.22 -9.04 4.80
N PRO A 34 -8.15 -10.01 4.79
CA PRO A 34 -9.37 -9.92 5.57
C PRO A 34 -9.10 -9.91 7.08
N GLY A 35 -8.15 -10.71 7.56
CA GLY A 35 -7.79 -10.77 8.98
C GLY A 35 -7.16 -9.47 9.49
N ASN A 36 -6.20 -8.91 8.75
CA ASN A 36 -5.53 -7.67 9.13
C ASN A 36 -6.48 -6.47 9.05
N MET A 37 -7.36 -6.42 8.03
CA MET A 37 -8.39 -5.39 7.94
C MET A 37 -9.38 -5.48 9.10
N ALA A 38 -9.91 -6.67 9.39
CA ALA A 38 -10.82 -6.87 10.52
C ALA A 38 -10.17 -6.46 11.85
N TYR A 39 -8.89 -6.77 12.04
CA TYR A 39 -8.16 -6.40 13.24
C TYR A 39 -8.00 -4.89 13.39
N ILE A 40 -7.64 -4.17 12.30
CA ILE A 40 -7.52 -2.72 12.32
C ILE A 40 -8.87 -2.06 12.59
N MET A 41 -9.95 -2.52 11.95
CA MET A 41 -11.30 -1.99 12.18
C MET A 41 -11.73 -2.20 13.64
N ALA A 42 -11.52 -3.39 14.21
CA ALA A 42 -11.84 -3.67 15.61
C ALA A 42 -11.01 -2.81 16.57
N SER A 43 -9.72 -2.62 16.28
CA SER A 43 -8.81 -1.78 17.07
C SER A 43 -9.23 -0.30 17.03
N ALA A 44 -9.62 0.20 15.86
CA ALA A 44 -10.11 1.56 15.70
C ALA A 44 -11.42 1.78 16.49
N LEU A 45 -12.36 0.85 16.42
CA LEU A 45 -13.61 0.89 17.21
C LEU A 45 -13.36 0.81 18.72
N GLY A 46 -12.39 -0.02 19.13
CA GLY A 46 -12.04 -0.21 20.53
C GLY A 46 -11.19 0.92 21.13
N GLY A 47 -10.69 1.84 20.30
CA GLY A 47 -9.76 2.91 20.74
C GLY A 47 -8.46 2.36 21.35
N LYS A 48 -8.12 1.11 21.04
CA LYS A 48 -6.92 0.45 21.58
C LYS A 48 -5.85 0.34 20.49
N PRO A 49 -4.59 0.64 20.82
CA PRO A 49 -3.49 0.33 19.92
C PRO A 49 -3.47 -1.17 19.64
N THR A 50 -3.11 -1.54 18.44
CA THR A 50 -2.96 -2.94 18.05
C THR A 50 -1.95 -3.62 18.97
N SER A 51 -2.30 -4.77 19.55
CA SER A 51 -1.46 -5.51 20.50
C SER A 51 -0.19 -6.13 19.87
N VAL A 52 0.01 -5.96 18.58
CA VAL A 52 1.28 -6.28 17.91
C VAL A 52 2.42 -5.53 18.57
N ASN A 53 2.09 -4.54 19.41
CA ASN A 53 3.10 -3.73 20.10
C ASN A 53 2.67 -3.21 21.45
N SER A 54 3.39 -3.61 22.46
CA SER A 54 3.41 -3.00 23.79
C SER A 54 3.89 -1.53 23.80
N SER A 55 4.26 -0.94 22.67
CA SER A 55 4.86 0.39 22.56
C SER A 55 4.06 1.38 21.69
N GLY A 56 2.74 1.19 21.57
CA GLY A 56 1.88 2.23 20.99
C GLY A 56 1.84 2.30 19.47
N SER A 57 1.67 1.16 18.80
CA SER A 57 1.44 1.16 17.34
C SER A 57 0.11 1.79 16.99
N SER A 58 0.12 2.51 15.89
CA SER A 58 -1.05 3.11 15.28
C SER A 58 -2.05 2.01 14.89
N PRO A 59 -3.34 2.10 15.28
CA PRO A 59 -4.38 1.18 14.83
C PRO A 59 -4.85 1.46 13.40
N TYR A 60 -4.19 2.34 12.65
CA TYR A 60 -4.59 2.77 11.32
C TYR A 60 -3.47 2.58 10.30
N ILE A 61 -3.87 2.58 9.03
CA ILE A 61 -2.95 2.55 7.90
C ILE A 61 -2.25 3.90 7.80
N ASN A 62 -0.93 3.89 7.83
CA ASN A 62 -0.11 5.09 7.81
C ASN A 62 1.09 4.99 6.84
N TRP A 63 1.31 3.83 6.23
CA TRP A 63 2.41 3.62 5.30
C TRP A 63 1.94 2.98 4.00
N MET A 64 2.63 3.31 2.92
CA MET A 64 2.54 2.63 1.63
C MET A 64 3.92 2.10 1.26
N ALA A 65 3.99 0.81 0.96
CA ALA A 65 5.20 0.14 0.53
C ALA A 65 5.14 -0.17 -0.96
N PHE A 66 6.27 -0.08 -1.62
CA PHE A 66 6.48 -0.32 -3.03
C PHE A 66 7.49 -1.43 -3.22
N GLY A 67 7.31 -2.25 -4.25
CA GLY A 67 8.22 -3.35 -4.53
C GLY A 67 8.28 -3.69 -6.01
N ASN A 68 9.22 -4.53 -6.36
CA ASN A 68 9.48 -4.97 -7.73
C ASN A 68 9.44 -6.49 -7.90
N GLY A 69 8.79 -7.19 -6.98
CA GLY A 69 8.61 -8.63 -7.02
C GLY A 69 7.24 -9.10 -7.47
N GLY A 70 6.34 -8.18 -7.86
CA GLY A 70 4.96 -8.49 -8.26
C GLY A 70 4.82 -9.15 -9.62
N SER A 71 5.81 -9.01 -10.48
CA SER A 71 5.84 -9.65 -11.79
C SER A 71 7.18 -10.34 -12.06
N SER A 72 7.21 -11.17 -13.08
CA SER A 72 8.44 -11.75 -13.63
C SER A 72 8.39 -11.72 -15.15
N SER A 73 9.52 -11.43 -15.80
CA SER A 73 9.64 -11.41 -17.25
C SER A 73 10.74 -12.36 -17.69
N THR A 74 10.37 -13.47 -18.31
CA THR A 74 11.33 -14.31 -19.04
C THR A 74 11.17 -14.16 -20.54
N THR A 75 9.96 -14.32 -21.03
CA THR A 75 9.55 -14.08 -22.43
C THR A 75 8.22 -13.30 -22.49
N THR A 76 7.39 -13.48 -21.49
CA THR A 76 6.10 -12.79 -21.31
C THR A 76 6.01 -12.33 -19.87
N ILE A 77 5.47 -11.14 -19.63
CA ILE A 77 5.24 -10.66 -18.25
C ILE A 77 4.14 -11.51 -17.62
N SER A 78 4.46 -12.15 -16.50
CA SER A 78 3.52 -12.88 -15.67
C SER A 78 3.41 -12.20 -14.30
N TYR A 79 2.20 -12.10 -13.77
CA TYR A 79 1.94 -11.44 -12.48
C TYR A 79 1.80 -12.49 -11.39
N ARG A 80 2.38 -12.21 -10.23
CA ARG A 80 2.16 -13.00 -9.02
C ARG A 80 0.83 -12.64 -8.39
N SER A 81 0.21 -13.61 -7.71
CA SER A 81 -1.02 -13.36 -6.95
C SER A 81 -0.73 -12.50 -5.72
N PRO A 82 -1.59 -11.53 -5.37
CA PRO A 82 -1.42 -10.74 -4.14
C PRO A 82 -1.35 -11.63 -2.89
N ARG A 83 -0.46 -11.28 -1.95
CA ARG A 83 -0.27 -11.98 -0.66
C ARG A 83 -1.28 -11.47 0.38
N VAL A 84 -2.55 -11.80 0.22
CA VAL A 84 -3.63 -11.35 1.12
C VAL A 84 -4.47 -12.49 1.69
N PHE A 85 -4.04 -13.72 1.49
CA PHE A 85 -4.77 -14.89 1.98
C PHE A 85 -4.54 -15.10 3.48
N THR A 86 -5.56 -15.66 4.14
CA THR A 86 -5.48 -16.02 5.57
C THR A 86 -4.52 -17.18 5.85
N THR A 87 -4.11 -17.89 4.80
CA THR A 87 -3.10 -18.95 4.86
C THR A 87 -2.18 -18.83 3.65
N TYR A 88 -0.89 -18.94 3.88
CA TYR A 88 0.14 -19.06 2.84
C TYR A 88 0.82 -20.43 3.02
N ASP A 89 0.81 -21.26 2.00
CA ASP A 89 1.32 -22.64 2.06
C ASP A 89 0.76 -23.48 3.23
N GLY A 90 -0.51 -23.30 3.57
CA GLY A 90 -1.15 -24.00 4.68
C GLY A 90 -0.81 -23.47 6.07
N LEU A 91 0.01 -22.44 6.18
CA LEU A 91 0.34 -21.78 7.43
C LEU A 91 -0.49 -20.51 7.62
N PRO A 92 -0.87 -20.17 8.86
CA PRO A 92 -1.50 -18.88 9.14
C PRO A 92 -0.61 -17.74 8.66
N ILE A 93 -1.21 -16.72 8.01
CA ILE A 93 -0.45 -15.53 7.66
C ILE A 93 -0.11 -14.79 8.95
N THR A 94 1.17 -14.78 9.27
CA THR A 94 1.74 -13.94 10.33
C THR A 94 2.18 -12.60 9.73
N SER A 95 2.51 -11.63 10.57
CA SER A 95 3.07 -10.35 10.12
C SER A 95 4.28 -10.52 9.20
N SER A 96 5.11 -11.54 9.43
CA SER A 96 6.27 -11.86 8.60
C SER A 96 5.93 -12.44 7.21
N ASN A 97 4.73 -13.02 7.06
CA ASN A 97 4.27 -13.59 5.78
C ASN A 97 3.43 -12.59 4.96
N SER A 98 3.02 -11.48 5.60
CA SER A 98 2.20 -10.44 4.99
C SER A 98 3.06 -9.28 4.49
N THR A 99 4.09 -9.57 3.71
CA THR A 99 4.98 -8.57 3.11
C THR A 99 4.87 -8.60 1.59
N LEU A 100 5.34 -7.54 0.94
CA LEU A 100 5.54 -7.55 -0.51
C LEU A 100 6.51 -8.67 -0.89
N TYR A 101 6.52 -9.08 -2.16
CA TYR A 101 7.47 -10.08 -2.66
C TYR A 101 8.91 -9.57 -2.60
N SER A 102 9.11 -8.30 -2.99
CA SER A 102 10.41 -7.64 -2.95
C SER A 102 10.20 -6.16 -2.67
N LYS A 103 10.07 -5.81 -1.39
CA LYS A 103 9.91 -4.42 -0.98
C LYS A 103 11.22 -3.66 -1.21
N THR A 104 11.12 -2.53 -1.90
CA THR A 104 12.26 -1.67 -2.25
C THR A 104 12.16 -0.27 -1.69
N TYR A 105 10.94 0.20 -1.38
CA TYR A 105 10.69 1.55 -0.91
C TYR A 105 9.43 1.61 -0.05
N GLN A 106 9.34 2.61 0.81
CA GLN A 106 8.14 2.89 1.61
C GLN A 106 8.06 4.36 1.98
N GLN A 107 6.84 4.85 2.12
CA GLN A 107 6.55 6.24 2.47
C GLN A 107 5.33 6.34 3.37
N GLU A 108 5.31 7.32 4.28
CA GLU A 108 4.10 7.67 5.00
C GLU A 108 3.03 8.21 4.05
N VAL A 109 1.79 7.87 4.32
CA VAL A 109 0.66 8.29 3.49
C VAL A 109 -0.02 9.52 4.08
N VAL A 110 -0.51 10.39 3.19
CA VAL A 110 -1.51 11.39 3.56
C VAL A 110 -2.88 10.74 3.39
N SER A 111 -3.65 10.67 4.48
CA SER A 111 -4.99 10.07 4.45
C SER A 111 -6.09 11.12 4.55
N THR A 112 -7.15 10.93 3.77
CA THR A 112 -8.37 11.73 3.83
C THR A 112 -9.57 10.80 3.97
N VAL A 113 -10.38 11.04 4.99
CA VAL A 113 -11.60 10.27 5.23
C VAL A 113 -12.79 11.06 4.70
N TYR A 114 -13.67 10.38 4.00
CA TYR A 114 -14.93 10.93 3.46
C TYR A 114 -16.11 10.19 4.10
N ALA A 115 -16.94 10.93 4.82
CA ALA A 115 -18.16 10.43 5.42
C ALA A 115 -19.30 10.29 4.40
N PRO A 116 -20.38 9.57 4.72
CA PRO A 116 -21.57 9.54 3.88
C PRO A 116 -22.07 10.94 3.55
N GLY A 117 -22.42 11.19 2.30
CA GLY A 117 -22.89 12.50 1.81
C GLY A 117 -21.78 13.52 1.52
N GLU A 118 -20.52 13.28 1.86
CA GLU A 118 -19.42 14.18 1.53
C GLU A 118 -19.06 14.13 0.03
N ASP A 119 -18.70 15.30 -0.52
CA ASP A 119 -18.20 15.42 -1.90
C ASP A 119 -16.70 15.11 -1.95
N MET A 120 -16.34 14.10 -2.74
CA MET A 120 -14.95 13.72 -3.01
C MET A 120 -14.30 14.61 -4.09
N GLY A 121 -15.03 15.59 -4.59
CA GLY A 121 -14.64 16.46 -5.68
C GLY A 121 -15.46 16.22 -6.94
N GLY A 122 -15.83 17.31 -7.62
CA GLY A 122 -16.59 17.28 -8.86
C GLY A 122 -18.03 16.81 -8.75
N GLY A 123 -18.66 16.91 -7.58
CA GLY A 123 -20.03 16.47 -7.32
C GLY A 123 -20.19 14.97 -7.06
N ASN A 124 -19.08 14.26 -6.83
CA ASN A 124 -19.10 12.83 -6.52
C ASN A 124 -19.34 12.60 -5.03
N LEU A 125 -20.62 12.50 -4.64
CA LEU A 125 -21.00 12.25 -3.25
C LEU A 125 -20.74 10.80 -2.83
N VAL A 126 -20.30 10.62 -1.59
CA VAL A 126 -20.19 9.31 -0.97
C VAL A 126 -21.60 8.79 -0.62
N PRO A 127 -21.98 7.57 -1.03
CA PRO A 127 -23.29 7.00 -0.71
C PRO A 127 -23.55 6.90 0.81
N GLU A 128 -24.83 7.03 1.21
CA GLU A 128 -25.28 7.08 2.62
C GLU A 128 -24.82 5.89 3.50
N ASN A 129 -24.67 4.71 2.93
CA ASN A 129 -24.22 3.50 3.65
C ASN A 129 -22.72 3.21 3.46
N THR A 130 -21.97 4.20 3.02
CA THR A 130 -20.59 4.04 2.60
C THR A 130 -19.72 5.11 3.26
N SER A 131 -18.51 4.75 3.64
CA SER A 131 -17.44 5.69 3.95
C SER A 131 -16.20 5.32 3.14
N LYS A 132 -15.41 6.31 2.80
CA LYS A 132 -14.18 6.10 2.03
C LYS A 132 -13.00 6.72 2.74
N VAL A 133 -11.85 6.07 2.61
CA VAL A 133 -10.58 6.67 2.98
C VAL A 133 -9.64 6.59 1.80
N ASN A 134 -9.08 7.73 1.43
CA ASN A 134 -8.05 7.85 0.40
C ASN A 134 -6.69 7.97 1.07
N PHE A 135 -5.74 7.18 0.63
CA PHE A 135 -4.34 7.21 1.02
C PHE A 135 -3.53 7.68 -0.19
N LYS A 136 -2.88 8.81 -0.05
CA LYS A 136 -2.13 9.42 -1.14
C LYS A 136 -0.64 9.45 -0.85
N VAL A 137 0.14 9.12 -1.88
CA VAL A 137 1.59 9.30 -1.93
C VAL A 137 1.94 10.02 -3.22
N GLU A 138 2.78 11.02 -3.13
CA GLU A 138 3.47 11.62 -4.28
C GLU A 138 4.93 11.18 -4.22
N MET A 139 5.43 10.64 -5.31
CA MET A 139 6.76 10.08 -5.38
C MET A 139 7.53 10.70 -6.55
N SER A 140 8.54 11.48 -6.22
CA SER A 140 9.53 11.98 -7.17
C SER A 140 10.80 11.14 -7.08
N HIS A 141 11.62 11.17 -8.10
CA HIS A 141 12.91 10.46 -8.10
C HIS A 141 13.84 10.95 -6.99
N SER A 142 13.86 12.26 -6.72
CA SER A 142 14.68 12.83 -5.64
C SER A 142 14.30 12.38 -4.25
N GLU A 143 12.99 12.17 -3.99
CA GLU A 143 12.50 11.64 -2.72
C GLU A 143 12.89 10.17 -2.56
N TYR A 144 12.80 9.40 -3.64
CA TYR A 144 13.23 8.02 -3.65
C TYR A 144 14.73 7.88 -3.34
N GLU A 145 15.60 8.67 -3.99
CA GLU A 145 17.05 8.64 -3.73
C GLU A 145 17.38 9.02 -2.27
N ALA A 146 16.74 10.05 -1.74
CA ALA A 146 16.96 10.48 -0.36
C ALA A 146 16.59 9.41 0.66
N MET A 147 15.51 8.67 0.41
CA MET A 147 15.05 7.63 1.34
C MET A 147 15.80 6.30 1.21
N GLN A 148 16.33 5.95 0.05
CA GLN A 148 17.20 4.79 -0.09
C GLN A 148 18.48 4.91 0.76
N GLN A 149 19.02 6.11 0.87
CA GLN A 149 20.21 6.38 1.70
C GLN A 149 19.92 6.23 3.20
N LEU A 150 18.67 6.37 3.62
CA LEU A 150 18.25 6.27 5.04
C LEU A 150 17.84 4.86 5.46
N SER A 151 17.31 4.03 4.55
CA SER A 151 16.65 2.80 4.93
C SER A 151 17.51 1.55 4.92
N ASP A 152 18.54 1.45 4.10
CA ASP A 152 19.49 0.32 4.13
C ASP A 152 20.77 0.65 3.35
N PRO A 153 21.90 0.88 4.03
CA PRO A 153 23.19 1.08 3.36
C PRO A 153 23.72 -0.18 2.64
N SER A 154 23.08 -1.34 2.82
CA SER A 154 23.43 -2.58 2.11
C SER A 154 22.66 -2.78 0.81
N ILE A 155 21.58 -2.05 0.57
CA ILE A 155 20.87 -2.05 -0.71
C ILE A 155 21.64 -1.15 -1.69
N THR A 156 22.71 -1.69 -2.23
CA THR A 156 23.56 -0.99 -3.21
C THR A 156 23.03 -1.04 -4.63
N THR A 157 21.92 -1.73 -4.88
CA THR A 157 21.30 -1.82 -6.20
C THR A 157 19.79 -1.75 -6.08
N PRO A 158 19.16 -0.64 -6.53
CA PRO A 158 17.77 -0.73 -6.91
C PRO A 158 17.63 -1.81 -7.96
N ALA A 159 16.48 -2.46 -8.04
CA ALA A 159 16.18 -3.37 -9.11
C ALA A 159 16.23 -2.60 -10.43
N THR A 160 17.41 -2.51 -10.97
CA THR A 160 17.65 -1.93 -12.26
C THR A 160 17.27 -2.95 -13.32
N ASP A 161 16.62 -2.50 -14.36
CA ASP A 161 16.83 -3.05 -15.67
C ASP A 161 18.33 -3.32 -15.83
N SER A 162 18.69 -4.48 -16.33
CA SER A 162 20.02 -5.10 -16.35
C SER A 162 21.12 -4.31 -17.09
N SER A 163 21.13 -3.01 -16.98
CA SER A 163 22.23 -2.19 -17.45
C SER A 163 23.33 -2.14 -16.40
N THR A 164 24.51 -2.55 -16.78
CA THR A 164 25.72 -2.68 -15.96
C THR A 164 26.33 -1.33 -15.53
N ASP A 165 25.57 -0.26 -15.54
CA ASP A 165 26.06 1.07 -15.11
C ASP A 165 25.70 1.34 -13.64
N THR A 166 26.67 1.15 -12.77
CA THR A 166 26.57 1.29 -11.32
C THR A 166 26.72 2.72 -10.81
N THR A 167 26.73 3.72 -11.67
CA THR A 167 27.14 5.08 -11.29
C THR A 167 26.02 6.12 -11.19
N SER A 168 24.82 5.85 -11.68
CA SER A 168 23.64 6.69 -11.37
C SER A 168 22.35 5.92 -11.55
N VAL A 169 21.63 5.72 -10.46
CA VAL A 169 20.26 5.19 -10.52
C VAL A 169 19.36 6.27 -11.09
N THR A 170 19.15 6.24 -12.39
CA THR A 170 18.32 7.22 -13.10
C THR A 170 16.85 6.85 -13.16
N ALA A 171 16.51 5.64 -12.71
CA ALA A 171 15.14 5.14 -12.77
C ALA A 171 14.85 4.09 -11.70
N PHE A 172 13.63 4.09 -11.19
CA PHE A 172 13.10 3.09 -10.28
C PHE A 172 11.86 2.43 -10.90
N THR A 173 11.82 1.12 -10.89
CA THR A 173 10.68 0.36 -11.40
C THR A 173 10.00 -0.39 -10.26
N PHE A 174 8.68 -0.28 -10.17
CA PHE A 174 7.88 -1.03 -9.21
C PHE A 174 6.64 -1.62 -9.87
N ASP A 175 6.22 -2.78 -9.39
CA ASP A 175 5.12 -3.58 -9.94
C ASP A 175 4.22 -4.16 -8.85
N GLU A 176 4.47 -3.78 -7.60
CA GLU A 176 3.64 -4.15 -6.47
C GLU A 176 3.57 -3.00 -5.43
N ILE A 177 2.41 -2.87 -4.80
CA ILE A 177 2.15 -1.90 -3.71
C ILE A 177 1.35 -2.59 -2.62
N GLY A 178 1.64 -2.22 -1.36
CA GLY A 178 0.85 -2.60 -0.19
C GLY A 178 0.61 -1.43 0.75
N LEU A 179 -0.58 -1.36 1.33
CA LEU A 179 -0.85 -0.49 2.47
C LEU A 179 -0.49 -1.21 3.77
N LEU A 180 0.19 -0.51 4.64
CA LEU A 180 0.71 -1.03 5.90
C LEU A 180 0.18 -0.21 7.08
N ALA A 181 -0.19 -0.90 8.14
CA ALA A 181 -0.37 -0.31 9.46
C ALA A 181 0.89 -0.63 10.29
N GLY A 182 1.64 0.40 10.65
CA GLY A 182 2.92 0.22 11.28
C GLY A 182 3.29 1.33 12.25
N VAL A 183 4.38 1.15 12.97
CA VAL A 183 4.94 2.14 13.89
C VAL A 183 5.97 2.97 13.16
N SER A 184 5.77 4.27 13.14
CA SER A 184 6.78 5.20 12.65
C SER A 184 7.92 5.32 13.66
N THR A 185 9.15 5.29 13.16
CA THR A 185 10.37 5.54 13.92
C THR A 185 11.08 6.77 13.32
N PRO A 186 12.06 7.36 13.99
CA PRO A 186 12.82 8.46 13.42
C PRO A 186 13.55 8.14 12.10
N THR A 187 13.75 6.85 11.81
CA THR A 187 14.44 6.35 10.62
C THR A 187 13.51 5.67 9.62
N GLY A 188 12.19 5.74 9.82
CA GLY A 188 11.21 5.12 8.95
C GLY A 188 10.18 4.27 9.72
N MET A 189 9.81 3.12 9.19
CA MET A 189 8.83 2.22 9.79
C MET A 189 9.53 1.05 10.52
N ASP A 190 9.01 0.66 11.68
CA ASP A 190 9.45 -0.57 12.37
C ASP A 190 8.89 -1.80 11.65
N GLU A 191 9.73 -2.45 10.86
CA GLU A 191 9.38 -3.62 10.05
C GLU A 191 8.86 -4.80 10.88
N THR A 192 9.32 -4.92 12.14
CA THR A 192 8.91 -6.02 13.03
C THR A 192 7.51 -5.82 13.60
N LYS A 193 6.94 -4.64 13.38
CA LYS A 193 5.71 -4.15 14.01
C LYS A 193 4.73 -3.61 12.98
N THR A 194 4.65 -4.23 11.81
CA THR A 194 3.75 -3.83 10.74
C THR A 194 2.79 -4.93 10.34
N LEU A 195 1.61 -4.50 9.89
CA LEU A 195 0.61 -5.38 9.30
C LEU A 195 0.34 -4.92 7.87
N MET A 196 0.56 -5.77 6.90
CA MET A 196 0.13 -5.51 5.54
C MET A 196 -1.39 -5.71 5.42
N VAL A 197 -2.08 -4.65 5.05
CA VAL A 197 -3.56 -4.62 4.96
C VAL A 197 -4.02 -4.94 3.55
N THR A 198 -3.27 -4.49 2.56
CA THR A 198 -3.60 -4.68 1.15
C THR A 198 -2.36 -5.05 0.36
N HIS A 199 -2.56 -5.74 -0.75
CA HIS A 199 -1.52 -6.01 -1.72
C HIS A 199 -2.10 -5.99 -3.14
N VAL A 200 -1.41 -5.35 -4.04
CA VAL A 200 -1.75 -5.34 -5.47
C VAL A 200 -0.49 -5.50 -6.30
N THR A 201 -0.60 -6.29 -7.36
CA THR A 201 0.44 -6.48 -8.37
C THR A 201 -0.05 -5.95 -9.71
N PHE A 202 0.81 -5.31 -10.49
CA PHE A 202 0.43 -4.66 -11.74
C PHE A 202 1.60 -4.67 -12.74
N HIS A 203 1.36 -4.12 -13.93
CA HIS A 203 2.41 -3.94 -14.93
C HIS A 203 3.47 -2.97 -14.40
N PRO A 204 4.78 -3.29 -14.53
CA PRO A 204 5.84 -2.44 -14.02
C PRO A 204 5.70 -0.97 -14.42
N VAL A 205 5.76 -0.10 -13.44
CA VAL A 205 5.71 1.36 -13.60
C VAL A 205 7.11 1.91 -13.37
N LEU A 206 7.59 2.68 -14.33
CA LEU A 206 8.89 3.33 -14.27
C LEU A 206 8.77 4.73 -13.70
N LEU A 207 9.49 5.02 -12.63
CA LEU A 207 9.75 6.35 -12.11
C LEU A 207 11.12 6.81 -12.61
N SER A 208 11.16 7.84 -13.43
CA SER A 208 12.39 8.44 -13.96
C SER A 208 12.68 9.78 -13.27
N ALA A 209 13.91 10.28 -13.41
CA ALA A 209 14.40 11.49 -12.75
C ALA A 209 13.52 12.75 -12.95
N ASN A 210 12.80 12.83 -14.07
CA ASN A 210 12.00 14.00 -14.46
C ASN A 210 10.50 13.73 -14.35
N ARG A 211 10.08 12.74 -13.53
CA ARG A 211 8.69 12.33 -13.42
C ARG A 211 8.26 12.26 -11.98
N THR A 212 7.11 12.84 -11.68
CA THR A 212 6.43 12.66 -10.40
C THR A 212 5.21 11.76 -10.60
N ILE A 213 5.11 10.74 -9.79
CA ILE A 213 3.98 9.80 -9.78
C ILE A 213 3.11 10.10 -8.57
N VAL A 214 1.80 10.13 -8.80
CA VAL A 214 0.79 10.18 -7.75
C VAL A 214 0.15 8.83 -7.62
N VAL A 215 0.14 8.31 -6.42
CA VAL A 215 -0.54 7.07 -6.05
C VAL A 215 -1.72 7.41 -5.15
N ASP A 216 -2.91 7.15 -5.64
CA ASP A 216 -4.18 7.26 -4.93
C ASP A 216 -4.72 5.87 -4.63
N TYR A 217 -4.76 5.53 -3.34
CA TYR A 217 -5.25 4.25 -2.88
C TYR A 217 -6.50 4.45 -2.03
N THR A 218 -7.66 4.03 -2.52
CA THR A 218 -8.93 4.22 -1.84
C THR A 218 -9.46 2.93 -1.26
N ILE A 219 -9.80 2.93 0.03
CA ILE A 219 -10.57 1.88 0.66
C ILE A 219 -11.99 2.40 0.90
N THR A 220 -12.95 1.69 0.35
CA THR A 220 -14.38 1.93 0.55
C THR A 220 -14.91 0.91 1.54
N VAL A 221 -15.52 1.37 2.62
CA VAL A 221 -16.24 0.53 3.59
C VAL A 221 -17.73 0.76 3.40
N GLN A 222 -18.45 -0.31 3.13
CA GLN A 222 -19.89 -0.30 2.91
C GLN A 222 -20.60 -1.22 3.90
N LEU A 223 -21.72 -0.74 4.43
CA LEU A 223 -22.60 -1.49 5.33
C LEU A 223 -23.89 -1.90 4.59
N SER A 224 -24.31 -3.15 4.77
CA SER A 224 -25.56 -3.67 4.20
C SER A 224 -26.24 -4.69 5.14
#